data_36616d500aabf84e749df23b2deb51ff
#
_entry.id   36616d500aabf84e749df23b2deb51ff
#
_cell.length_a   1.000
_cell.length_b   1.000
_cell.length_c   1.000
_cell.angle_alpha   90.00
_cell.angle_beta   90.00
_cell.angle_gamma   90.00
#
_symmetry.space_group_name_H-M   'P 1'
#
loop_
_entity.id
_entity.type
_entity.pdbx_description
1 polymer ?
#
loop_
_entity_poly.entity_id
_entity_poly.type
_entity_poly.pdbx_seq_one_letter_code
_entity_poly.pdbx_strand_id
1 'polypeptide(L)'
;WDSGVSWKAVCEYRPELTYPADMYLEGSDQHRGWFQSSLLTSVGANDHAPYRAVISQGFTLDGQGRKMSKSLGNVIDPNKVCDEMGADIIRLWVSSVDTSTDVAIDHEILKRTSDAYRRFRNCFRFLLSELYDFDPATDAVSAEQLLAVDAVALSRMCAVHAKVEEAYAGYRFNQVYRTLYDYVVTELSNVYMDVVKDRTYCCAATSVERRSAQTVLAEILSMLLHDLQPILAFTCDEVLGYLPESMREGQKYAALLDWYHAPMSAEEAAKLAPAWDAADLVRDAVKKALEPVLAQKTIAKSQEARVSVVAPEAVVEAVKSCGIDMAEFCIVAGVDLVAGEVEEPQAQVEVAQGDKCPRCWNVRTLCEDGLCQRCHEALEG
;
A
#
# COMPACT_ATOMS: atom_id res chain seq x y z
N TRP A 1 4.81 43.49 -10.47
CA TRP A 1 6.24 43.83 -10.27
C TRP A 1 6.74 43.23 -8.95
N ASP A 2 6.09 43.50 -7.82
CA ASP A 2 6.56 43.10 -6.49
C ASP A 2 6.73 41.58 -6.37
N SER A 3 5.78 40.79 -6.83
CA SER A 3 5.90 39.33 -6.88
C SER A 3 7.03 38.86 -7.82
N GLY A 4 7.28 39.61 -8.92
CA GLY A 4 8.36 39.30 -9.88
C GLY A 4 9.76 39.43 -9.34
N VAL A 5 9.97 40.14 -8.22
CA VAL A 5 11.29 40.30 -7.56
C VAL A 5 11.40 39.51 -6.25
N SER A 6 10.48 38.60 -5.99
CA SER A 6 10.49 37.74 -4.79
C SER A 6 11.78 36.88 -4.68
N TRP A 7 12.37 36.46 -5.80
CA TRP A 7 13.65 35.78 -5.82
C TRP A 7 14.79 36.60 -5.15
N LYS A 8 14.77 37.93 -5.30
CA LYS A 8 15.75 38.84 -4.67
C LYS A 8 15.39 39.09 -3.21
N ALA A 9 14.12 39.47 -2.96
CA ALA A 9 13.68 39.93 -1.66
C ALA A 9 13.52 38.79 -0.63
N VAL A 10 13.40 37.54 -1.09
CA VAL A 10 13.19 36.37 -0.24
C VAL A 10 14.33 35.38 -0.39
N CYS A 11 14.49 34.74 -1.56
CA CYS A 11 15.42 33.64 -1.74
C CYS A 11 16.89 34.04 -1.61
N GLU A 12 17.28 35.18 -2.21
CA GLU A 12 18.67 35.67 -2.14
C GLU A 12 18.95 36.40 -0.81
N TYR A 13 17.96 37.06 -0.24
CA TYR A 13 18.12 37.83 0.99
C TYR A 13 18.23 36.98 2.25
N ARG A 14 17.52 35.83 2.30
CA ARG A 14 17.48 34.97 3.48
C ARG A 14 18.55 33.89 3.40
N PRO A 15 19.49 33.83 4.38
CA PRO A 15 20.62 32.89 4.34
C PRO A 15 20.19 31.42 4.50
N GLU A 16 19.00 31.15 5.05
CA GLU A 16 18.42 29.82 5.16
C GLU A 16 17.76 29.31 3.87
N LEU A 17 17.61 30.17 2.85
CA LEU A 17 17.02 29.81 1.56
C LEU A 17 18.09 29.75 0.46
N THR A 18 17.74 29.14 -0.67
CA THR A 18 18.62 29.02 -1.83
C THR A 18 18.17 29.92 -2.98
N TYR A 19 19.15 30.42 -3.73
CA TYR A 19 18.92 31.10 -4.99
C TYR A 19 19.88 30.54 -6.06
N PRO A 20 19.37 30.12 -7.23
CA PRO A 20 17.95 30.04 -7.63
C PRO A 20 17.11 29.12 -6.75
N ALA A 21 15.80 29.42 -6.63
CA ALA A 21 14.86 28.54 -5.94
C ALA A 21 14.84 27.15 -6.61
N ASP A 22 14.63 26.09 -5.83
CA ASP A 22 14.59 24.74 -6.39
C ASP A 22 13.39 24.57 -7.33
N MET A 23 12.24 25.15 -6.98
CA MET A 23 11.02 25.01 -7.75
C MET A 23 10.09 26.22 -7.64
N TYR A 24 9.49 26.60 -8.78
CA TYR A 24 8.30 27.45 -8.84
C TYR A 24 7.07 26.61 -9.17
N LEU A 25 6.01 26.78 -8.41
CA LEU A 25 4.78 25.99 -8.54
C LEU A 25 3.57 26.94 -8.56
N GLU A 26 2.84 26.98 -9.67
CA GLU A 26 1.63 27.77 -9.84
C GLU A 26 0.79 27.32 -11.06
N GLY A 27 -0.35 27.96 -11.27
CA GLY A 27 -1.21 27.76 -12.42
C GLY A 27 -0.60 28.22 -13.74
N SER A 28 -1.12 27.71 -14.84
CA SER A 28 -0.65 28.00 -16.21
C SER A 28 -0.81 29.47 -16.63
N ASP A 29 -1.71 30.23 -15.98
CA ASP A 29 -1.87 31.68 -16.18
C ASP A 29 -0.63 32.48 -15.75
N GLN A 30 0.20 31.94 -14.85
CA GLN A 30 1.44 32.59 -14.39
C GLN A 30 2.57 32.59 -15.44
N HIS A 31 2.42 31.94 -16.57
CA HIS A 31 3.28 32.14 -17.72
C HIS A 31 3.20 33.57 -18.29
N ARG A 32 2.11 34.28 -18.01
CA ARG A 32 1.91 35.72 -18.31
C ARG A 32 1.89 36.60 -17.05
N GLY A 33 2.33 36.09 -15.92
CA GLY A 33 2.32 36.74 -14.63
C GLY A 33 3.64 36.60 -13.90
N TRP A 34 3.61 35.90 -12.78
CA TRP A 34 4.73 35.73 -11.88
C TRP A 34 5.93 35.02 -12.53
N PHE A 35 5.74 33.91 -13.25
CA PHE A 35 6.84 33.22 -13.93
C PHE A 35 7.56 34.10 -14.88
N GLN A 36 6.83 34.87 -15.73
CA GLN A 36 7.42 35.79 -16.71
C GLN A 36 8.15 36.95 -16.05
N SER A 37 7.50 37.64 -15.10
CA SER A 37 8.09 38.80 -14.43
C SER A 37 9.33 38.43 -13.61
N SER A 38 9.28 37.29 -12.91
CA SER A 38 10.43 36.73 -12.17
C SER A 38 11.60 36.37 -13.09
N LEU A 39 11.33 35.69 -14.20
CA LEU A 39 12.34 35.29 -15.17
C LEU A 39 13.04 36.53 -15.76
N LEU A 40 12.26 37.49 -16.25
CA LEU A 40 12.80 38.69 -16.91
C LEU A 40 13.66 39.55 -15.95
N THR A 41 13.21 39.74 -14.72
CA THR A 41 13.94 40.55 -13.72
C THR A 41 15.22 39.85 -13.25
N SER A 42 15.19 38.52 -13.08
CA SER A 42 16.37 37.74 -12.67
C SER A 42 17.40 37.66 -13.79
N VAL A 43 17.00 37.34 -15.02
CA VAL A 43 17.91 37.29 -16.17
C VAL A 43 18.52 38.69 -16.42
N GLY A 44 17.70 39.74 -16.33
CA GLY A 44 18.21 41.12 -16.51
C GLY A 44 19.20 41.56 -15.42
N ALA A 45 19.13 41.01 -14.21
CA ALA A 45 20.02 41.37 -13.11
C ALA A 45 21.22 40.42 -12.92
N ASN A 46 21.01 39.11 -13.14
CA ASN A 46 21.95 38.06 -12.76
C ASN A 46 22.27 37.06 -13.90
N ASP A 47 21.80 37.27 -15.12
CA ASP A 47 22.03 36.45 -16.32
C ASP A 47 21.51 34.99 -16.21
N HIS A 48 20.66 34.66 -15.23
CA HIS A 48 20.08 33.33 -15.11
C HIS A 48 18.65 33.33 -14.54
N ALA A 49 17.92 32.21 -14.74
CA ALA A 49 16.58 32.04 -14.21
C ALA A 49 16.57 32.00 -12.68
N PRO A 50 15.50 32.50 -12.02
CA PRO A 50 15.39 32.52 -10.56
C PRO A 50 14.99 31.16 -9.97
N TYR A 51 14.80 30.14 -10.79
CA TYR A 51 14.37 28.78 -10.41
C TYR A 51 15.10 27.71 -11.22
N ARG A 52 15.20 26.53 -10.66
CA ARG A 52 15.76 25.33 -11.32
C ARG A 52 14.70 24.54 -12.05
N ALA A 53 13.47 24.50 -11.50
CA ALA A 53 12.32 23.79 -12.07
C ALA A 53 11.06 24.63 -11.99
N VAL A 54 10.11 24.37 -12.89
CA VAL A 54 8.74 24.94 -12.87
C VAL A 54 7.74 23.80 -12.99
N ILE A 55 6.78 23.78 -12.08
CA ILE A 55 5.58 22.96 -12.22
C ILE A 55 4.42 23.91 -12.53
N SER A 56 3.81 23.72 -13.69
CA SER A 56 2.66 24.49 -14.15
C SER A 56 1.41 23.62 -14.09
N GLN A 57 0.39 24.09 -13.38
CA GLN A 57 -0.85 23.35 -13.17
C GLN A 57 -2.01 23.93 -13.97
N GLY A 58 -2.99 23.08 -14.29
CA GLY A 58 -4.28 23.48 -14.84
C GLY A 58 -5.17 24.16 -13.81
N PHE A 59 -6.37 24.57 -14.24
CA PHE A 59 -7.38 25.17 -13.38
C PHE A 59 -8.20 24.11 -12.67
N THR A 60 -8.72 24.48 -11.49
CA THR A 60 -9.72 23.68 -10.80
C THR A 60 -11.12 24.13 -11.25
N LEU A 61 -11.88 23.20 -11.82
CA LEU A 61 -13.22 23.39 -12.39
C LEU A 61 -14.28 22.71 -11.51
N ASP A 62 -15.55 23.09 -11.67
CA ASP A 62 -16.66 22.34 -11.05
C ASP A 62 -16.85 20.96 -11.71
N GLY A 63 -17.70 20.11 -11.15
CA GLY A 63 -17.99 18.76 -11.69
C GLY A 63 -18.58 18.73 -13.11
N GLN A 64 -18.96 19.90 -13.68
CA GLN A 64 -19.42 20.06 -15.05
C GLN A 64 -18.36 20.69 -15.97
N GLY A 65 -17.13 20.85 -15.49
CA GLY A 65 -16.03 21.43 -16.26
C GLY A 65 -16.11 22.93 -16.43
N ARG A 66 -16.86 23.64 -15.57
CA ARG A 66 -17.00 25.12 -15.64
C ARG A 66 -16.08 25.77 -14.61
N LYS A 67 -15.57 26.96 -14.95
CA LYS A 67 -14.79 27.78 -14.02
C LYS A 67 -15.63 28.11 -12.79
N MET A 68 -15.06 27.91 -11.60
CA MET A 68 -15.70 28.27 -10.34
C MET A 68 -15.76 29.77 -10.16
N SER A 69 -16.94 30.28 -9.74
CA SER A 69 -17.12 31.69 -9.39
C SER A 69 -18.18 31.84 -8.31
N LYS A 70 -18.03 32.89 -7.50
CA LYS A 70 -19.02 33.23 -6.46
C LYS A 70 -20.41 33.54 -7.05
N SER A 71 -20.45 34.14 -8.25
CA SER A 71 -21.70 34.47 -8.93
C SER A 71 -22.48 33.26 -9.42
N LEU A 72 -21.78 32.14 -9.76
CA LEU A 72 -22.41 30.88 -10.15
C LEU A 72 -22.76 30.00 -8.94
N GLY A 73 -22.26 30.31 -7.76
CA GLY A 73 -22.49 29.52 -6.55
C GLY A 73 -21.86 28.09 -6.59
N ASN A 74 -20.91 27.86 -7.49
CA ASN A 74 -20.28 26.55 -7.73
C ASN A 74 -18.87 26.45 -7.10
N VAL A 75 -18.54 27.35 -6.18
CA VAL A 75 -17.23 27.35 -5.50
C VAL A 75 -17.23 26.30 -4.39
N ILE A 76 -16.26 25.40 -4.43
CA ILE A 76 -15.91 24.51 -3.32
C ILE A 76 -14.92 25.26 -2.42
N ASP A 77 -15.30 25.50 -1.17
CA ASP A 77 -14.43 26.12 -0.17
C ASP A 77 -13.59 25.04 0.52
N PRO A 78 -12.25 25.04 0.35
CA PRO A 78 -11.39 24.02 0.96
C PRO A 78 -11.50 23.95 2.48
N ASN A 79 -11.70 25.09 3.16
CA ASN A 79 -11.82 25.09 4.62
C ASN A 79 -13.08 24.35 5.09
N LYS A 80 -14.21 24.54 4.40
CA LYS A 80 -15.44 23.79 4.71
C LYS A 80 -15.26 22.29 4.48
N VAL A 81 -14.57 21.89 3.41
CA VAL A 81 -14.26 20.47 3.17
C VAL A 81 -13.35 19.94 4.26
N CYS A 82 -12.35 20.70 4.71
CA CYS A 82 -11.49 20.31 5.83
C CYS A 82 -12.29 20.12 7.13
N ASP A 83 -13.24 21.03 7.43
CA ASP A 83 -14.08 20.95 8.62
C ASP A 83 -15.04 19.75 8.58
N GLU A 84 -15.57 19.41 7.41
CA GLU A 84 -16.56 18.33 7.23
C GLU A 84 -15.93 16.95 7.05
N MET A 85 -14.83 16.85 6.30
CA MET A 85 -14.26 15.59 5.85
C MET A 85 -12.81 15.36 6.29
N GLY A 86 -12.13 16.39 6.76
CA GLY A 86 -10.70 16.37 7.08
C GLY A 86 -9.80 16.81 5.93
N ALA A 87 -8.67 17.44 6.27
CA ALA A 87 -7.73 17.99 5.28
C ALA A 87 -7.10 16.90 4.38
N ASP A 88 -6.91 15.69 4.89
CA ASP A 88 -6.33 14.58 4.12
C ASP A 88 -7.20 14.18 2.91
N ILE A 89 -8.50 14.48 2.92
CA ILE A 89 -9.37 14.21 1.77
C ILE A 89 -9.02 15.12 0.60
N ILE A 90 -8.78 16.43 0.84
CA ILE A 90 -8.35 17.36 -0.22
C ILE A 90 -6.95 16.98 -0.71
N ARG A 91 -6.03 16.66 0.21
CA ARG A 91 -4.67 16.25 -0.11
C ARG A 91 -4.66 14.98 -0.96
N LEU A 92 -5.50 14.00 -0.61
CA LEU A 92 -5.64 12.76 -1.39
C LEU A 92 -6.28 13.01 -2.75
N TRP A 93 -7.31 13.87 -2.83
CA TRP A 93 -7.94 14.22 -4.09
C TRP A 93 -6.93 14.86 -5.04
N VAL A 94 -6.22 15.91 -4.63
CA VAL A 94 -5.26 16.60 -5.50
C VAL A 94 -4.11 15.68 -5.93
N SER A 95 -3.72 14.73 -5.07
CA SER A 95 -2.69 13.75 -5.40
C SER A 95 -3.22 12.60 -6.29
N SER A 96 -4.53 12.44 -6.43
CA SER A 96 -5.13 11.37 -7.25
C SER A 96 -5.36 11.75 -8.71
N VAL A 97 -5.28 13.05 -9.03
CA VAL A 97 -5.58 13.60 -10.36
C VAL A 97 -4.31 14.06 -11.08
N ASP A 98 -4.35 14.16 -12.40
CA ASP A 98 -3.28 14.77 -13.19
C ASP A 98 -3.46 16.29 -13.20
N THR A 99 -2.70 16.97 -12.36
CA THR A 99 -2.74 18.42 -12.20
C THR A 99 -2.07 19.20 -13.32
N SER A 100 -1.39 18.55 -14.27
CA SER A 100 -0.85 19.21 -15.47
C SER A 100 -1.94 19.73 -16.43
N THR A 101 -3.17 19.24 -16.26
CA THR A 101 -4.37 19.65 -16.99
C THR A 101 -5.42 20.20 -16.03
N ASP A 102 -6.51 20.76 -16.58
CA ASP A 102 -7.64 21.21 -15.77
C ASP A 102 -8.29 20.02 -15.04
N VAL A 103 -8.57 20.19 -13.74
CA VAL A 103 -9.13 19.14 -12.89
C VAL A 103 -10.51 19.54 -12.34
N ALA A 104 -11.40 18.55 -12.28
CA ALA A 104 -12.74 18.77 -11.75
C ALA A 104 -12.82 18.41 -10.25
N ILE A 105 -13.61 19.18 -9.49
CA ILE A 105 -13.96 18.90 -8.11
C ILE A 105 -15.45 19.16 -7.86
N ASP A 106 -16.10 18.22 -7.16
CA ASP A 106 -17.44 18.36 -6.61
C ASP A 106 -17.61 17.45 -5.39
N HIS A 107 -18.77 17.52 -4.76
CA HIS A 107 -19.05 16.70 -3.55
C HIS A 107 -19.06 15.20 -3.84
N GLU A 108 -19.45 14.76 -5.03
CA GLU A 108 -19.45 13.34 -5.40
C GLU A 108 -18.02 12.82 -5.62
N ILE A 109 -17.16 13.62 -6.23
CA ILE A 109 -15.73 13.33 -6.37
C ILE A 109 -15.07 13.22 -4.99
N LEU A 110 -15.34 14.18 -4.09
CA LEU A 110 -14.80 14.15 -2.73
C LEU A 110 -15.32 12.95 -1.92
N LYS A 111 -16.57 12.54 -2.11
CA LYS A 111 -17.13 11.34 -1.47
C LYS A 111 -16.40 10.08 -1.93
N ARG A 112 -16.15 9.92 -3.24
CA ARG A 112 -15.35 8.79 -3.77
C ARG A 112 -13.91 8.82 -3.24
N THR A 113 -13.31 9.98 -3.12
CA THR A 113 -12.00 10.15 -2.49
C THR A 113 -12.02 9.72 -1.02
N SER A 114 -13.08 10.05 -0.28
CA SER A 114 -13.29 9.61 1.10
C SER A 114 -13.41 8.08 1.22
N ASP A 115 -14.05 7.42 0.23
CA ASP A 115 -14.12 5.95 0.22
C ASP A 115 -12.72 5.33 -0.03
N ALA A 116 -11.91 5.91 -0.91
CA ALA A 116 -10.52 5.50 -1.11
C ALA A 116 -9.68 5.74 0.16
N TYR A 117 -9.82 6.89 0.81
CA TYR A 117 -9.18 7.20 2.09
C TYR A 117 -9.48 6.14 3.17
N ARG A 118 -10.75 5.70 3.27
CA ARG A 118 -11.14 4.65 4.23
C ARG A 118 -10.40 3.33 4.00
N ARG A 119 -10.04 2.99 2.75
CA ARG A 119 -9.22 1.80 2.45
C ARG A 119 -7.83 1.92 3.08
N PHE A 120 -7.14 3.04 2.88
CA PHE A 120 -5.85 3.29 3.53
C PHE A 120 -5.96 3.26 5.06
N ARG A 121 -6.93 3.96 5.64
CA ARG A 121 -7.13 4.00 7.09
C ARG A 121 -7.44 2.62 7.69
N ASN A 122 -8.27 1.83 7.02
CA ASN A 122 -8.57 0.45 7.47
C ASN A 122 -7.33 -0.46 7.37
N CYS A 123 -6.49 -0.27 6.34
CA CYS A 123 -5.23 -0.97 6.20
C CYS A 123 -4.30 -0.65 7.39
N PHE A 124 -4.08 0.61 7.70
CA PHE A 124 -3.29 1.01 8.88
C PHE A 124 -3.84 0.42 10.18
N ARG A 125 -5.15 0.46 10.38
CA ARG A 125 -5.77 -0.13 11.57
C ARG A 125 -5.52 -1.62 11.68
N PHE A 126 -5.61 -2.35 10.59
CA PHE A 126 -5.30 -3.78 10.56
C PHE A 126 -3.83 -4.02 10.92
N LEU A 127 -2.90 -3.35 10.23
CA LEU A 127 -1.47 -3.49 10.47
C LEU A 127 -1.12 -3.21 11.94
N LEU A 128 -1.62 -2.12 12.51
CA LEU A 128 -1.41 -1.79 13.93
C LEU A 128 -2.01 -2.85 14.86
N SER A 129 -3.17 -3.44 14.51
CA SER A 129 -3.78 -4.48 15.34
C SER A 129 -3.00 -5.80 15.32
N GLU A 130 -2.34 -6.13 14.22
CA GLU A 130 -1.52 -7.36 14.13
C GLU A 130 -0.15 -7.23 14.81
N LEU A 131 0.26 -5.99 15.09
CA LEU A 131 1.57 -5.66 15.68
C LEU A 131 1.49 -5.25 17.16
N TYR A 132 0.36 -5.49 17.82
CA TYR A 132 0.14 -5.04 19.22
C TYR A 132 1.13 -5.63 20.24
N ASP A 133 1.70 -6.81 19.97
CA ASP A 133 2.65 -7.56 20.79
C ASP A 133 4.01 -7.73 20.09
N PHE A 134 4.36 -6.85 19.16
CA PHE A 134 5.55 -6.96 18.33
C PHE A 134 6.38 -5.68 18.40
N ASP A 135 7.64 -5.83 18.73
CA ASP A 135 8.65 -4.79 18.61
C ASP A 135 9.76 -5.27 17.66
N PRO A 136 9.94 -4.64 16.47
CA PRO A 136 10.95 -5.08 15.53
C PRO A 136 12.37 -5.10 16.09
N ALA A 137 12.68 -4.31 17.12
CA ALA A 137 13.99 -4.32 17.75
C ALA A 137 14.31 -5.62 18.50
N THR A 138 13.30 -6.36 18.95
CA THR A 138 13.45 -7.59 19.75
C THR A 138 12.84 -8.83 19.12
N ASP A 139 11.81 -8.66 18.30
CA ASP A 139 10.94 -9.74 17.84
C ASP A 139 11.08 -10.04 16.34
N ALA A 140 11.73 -9.16 15.56
CA ALA A 140 11.93 -9.39 14.14
C ALA A 140 12.80 -10.63 13.87
N VAL A 141 12.37 -11.42 12.91
CA VAL A 141 13.16 -12.56 12.44
C VAL A 141 14.11 -12.14 11.32
N SER A 142 15.19 -12.89 11.12
CA SER A 142 16.12 -12.63 10.02
C SER A 142 15.51 -12.99 8.66
N ALA A 143 16.10 -12.50 7.57
CA ALA A 143 15.63 -12.78 6.21
C ALA A 143 15.58 -14.29 5.90
N GLU A 144 16.52 -15.07 6.46
CA GLU A 144 16.57 -16.53 6.27
C GLU A 144 15.49 -17.28 7.05
N GLN A 145 14.89 -16.63 8.05
CA GLN A 145 13.81 -17.19 8.87
C GLN A 145 12.43 -16.81 8.37
N LEU A 146 12.35 -15.89 7.39
CA LEU A 146 11.07 -15.56 6.76
C LEU A 146 10.47 -16.77 6.06
N LEU A 147 9.18 -17.01 6.27
CA LEU A 147 8.46 -17.98 5.47
C LEU A 147 8.37 -17.51 4.02
N ALA A 148 8.31 -18.46 3.09
CA ALA A 148 8.35 -18.17 1.66
C ALA A 148 7.28 -17.14 1.22
N VAL A 149 6.05 -17.25 1.73
CA VAL A 149 4.97 -16.32 1.43
C VAL A 149 5.28 -14.90 1.93
N ASP A 150 5.94 -14.77 3.08
CA ASP A 150 6.31 -13.50 3.67
C ASP A 150 7.48 -12.85 2.90
N ALA A 151 8.49 -13.65 2.54
CA ALA A 151 9.61 -13.18 1.73
C ALA A 151 9.14 -12.65 0.37
N VAL A 152 8.18 -13.35 -0.26
CA VAL A 152 7.60 -12.91 -1.55
C VAL A 152 6.73 -11.67 -1.35
N ALA A 153 5.94 -11.56 -0.26
CA ALA A 153 5.17 -10.36 0.05
C ALA A 153 6.07 -9.15 0.32
N LEU A 154 7.20 -9.35 1.03
CA LEU A 154 8.21 -8.32 1.24
C LEU A 154 8.80 -7.84 -0.08
N SER A 155 9.11 -8.76 -1.00
CA SER A 155 9.62 -8.40 -2.33
C SER A 155 8.61 -7.56 -3.13
N ARG A 156 7.32 -7.88 -3.06
CA ARG A 156 6.25 -7.09 -3.70
C ARG A 156 6.18 -5.67 -3.13
N MET A 157 6.23 -5.55 -1.81
CA MET A 157 6.29 -4.25 -1.13
C MET A 157 7.48 -3.42 -1.61
N CYS A 158 8.69 -3.99 -1.65
CA CYS A 158 9.88 -3.29 -2.14
C CYS A 158 9.74 -2.84 -3.60
N ALA A 159 9.15 -3.67 -4.47
CA ALA A 159 8.87 -3.30 -5.85
C ALA A 159 7.83 -2.18 -5.99
N VAL A 160 6.85 -2.13 -5.11
CA VAL A 160 5.86 -1.03 -5.03
C VAL A 160 6.53 0.26 -4.59
N HIS A 161 7.33 0.22 -3.51
CA HIS A 161 8.08 1.37 -3.01
C HIS A 161 8.99 1.97 -4.07
N ALA A 162 9.75 1.17 -4.80
CA ALA A 162 10.62 1.66 -5.88
C ALA A 162 9.85 2.44 -6.97
N LYS A 163 8.63 2.00 -7.32
CA LYS A 163 7.75 2.73 -8.25
C LYS A 163 7.24 4.04 -7.65
N VAL A 164 6.99 4.05 -6.35
CA VAL A 164 6.56 5.24 -5.62
C VAL A 164 7.67 6.27 -5.56
N GLU A 165 8.91 5.85 -5.26
CA GLU A 165 10.10 6.72 -5.30
C GLU A 165 10.27 7.37 -6.68
N GLU A 166 10.23 6.57 -7.75
CA GLU A 166 10.33 7.08 -9.13
C GLU A 166 9.21 8.09 -9.45
N ALA A 167 7.99 7.80 -8.99
CA ALA A 167 6.85 8.69 -9.21
C ALA A 167 6.98 10.01 -8.44
N TYR A 168 7.46 9.99 -7.19
CA TYR A 168 7.77 11.20 -6.42
C TYR A 168 8.90 12.01 -7.05
N ALA A 169 10.00 11.36 -7.44
CA ALA A 169 11.13 12.03 -8.12
C ALA A 169 10.70 12.74 -9.42
N GLY A 170 9.68 12.19 -10.11
CA GLY A 170 9.08 12.77 -11.31
C GLY A 170 7.89 13.69 -11.06
N TYR A 171 7.55 14.02 -9.81
CA TYR A 171 6.35 14.79 -9.42
C TYR A 171 5.04 14.22 -9.94
N ARG A 172 4.97 12.89 -10.15
CA ARG A 172 3.79 12.18 -10.66
C ARG A 172 2.92 11.65 -9.51
N PHE A 173 2.34 12.56 -8.72
CA PHE A 173 1.58 12.21 -7.52
C PHE A 173 0.38 11.29 -7.79
N ASN A 174 -0.26 11.43 -8.95
CA ASN A 174 -1.36 10.54 -9.36
C ASN A 174 -0.88 9.09 -9.59
N GLN A 175 0.36 8.89 -9.97
CA GLN A 175 0.96 7.55 -10.04
C GLN A 175 1.29 7.01 -8.65
N VAL A 176 1.80 7.85 -7.73
CA VAL A 176 1.97 7.48 -6.31
C VAL A 176 0.65 6.99 -5.73
N TYR A 177 -0.41 7.81 -5.83
CA TYR A 177 -1.73 7.43 -5.35
C TYR A 177 -2.21 6.10 -5.94
N ARG A 178 -2.16 5.96 -7.28
CA ARG A 178 -2.64 4.75 -7.96
C ARG A 178 -1.85 3.52 -7.54
N THR A 179 -0.53 3.60 -7.53
CA THR A 179 0.35 2.48 -7.16
C THR A 179 0.06 1.99 -5.73
N LEU A 180 -0.04 2.92 -4.76
CA LEU A 180 -0.32 2.56 -3.37
C LEU A 180 -1.75 2.08 -3.17
N TYR A 181 -2.73 2.70 -3.84
CA TYR A 181 -4.12 2.28 -3.74
C TYR A 181 -4.35 0.88 -4.30
N ASP A 182 -3.81 0.60 -5.49
CA ASP A 182 -3.92 -0.71 -6.12
C ASP A 182 -3.24 -1.78 -5.26
N TYR A 183 -2.04 -1.52 -4.75
CA TYR A 183 -1.35 -2.42 -3.83
C TYR A 183 -2.16 -2.70 -2.56
N VAL A 184 -2.63 -1.66 -1.88
CA VAL A 184 -3.40 -1.81 -0.63
C VAL A 184 -4.70 -2.58 -0.85
N VAL A 185 -5.39 -2.35 -1.96
CA VAL A 185 -6.71 -2.97 -2.21
C VAL A 185 -6.56 -4.36 -2.79
N THR A 186 -5.73 -4.55 -3.82
CA THR A 186 -5.72 -5.80 -4.59
C THR A 186 -4.79 -6.85 -4.00
N GLU A 187 -3.60 -6.46 -3.57
CA GLU A 187 -2.57 -7.39 -3.10
C GLU A 187 -2.56 -7.52 -1.58
N LEU A 188 -2.49 -6.39 -0.87
CA LEU A 188 -2.35 -6.40 0.58
C LEU A 188 -3.65 -6.82 1.28
N SER A 189 -4.75 -6.09 1.07
CA SER A 189 -6.01 -6.37 1.78
C SER A 189 -6.71 -7.64 1.30
N ASN A 190 -6.70 -7.91 -0.01
CA ASN A 190 -7.42 -9.05 -0.58
C ASN A 190 -6.63 -10.36 -0.57
N VAL A 191 -5.31 -10.31 -0.34
CA VAL A 191 -4.45 -11.49 -0.36
C VAL A 191 -3.66 -11.60 0.93
N TYR A 192 -2.58 -10.82 1.09
CA TYR A 192 -1.61 -11.06 2.14
C TYR A 192 -2.17 -10.92 3.55
N MET A 193 -2.91 -9.85 3.83
CA MET A 193 -3.55 -9.65 5.13
C MET A 193 -4.54 -10.75 5.49
N ASP A 194 -5.18 -11.37 4.50
CA ASP A 194 -6.10 -12.49 4.73
C ASP A 194 -5.35 -13.80 5.00
N VAL A 195 -4.28 -14.04 4.25
CA VAL A 195 -3.40 -15.22 4.41
C VAL A 195 -2.77 -15.27 5.80
N VAL A 196 -2.22 -14.16 6.30
CA VAL A 196 -1.47 -14.14 7.57
C VAL A 196 -2.35 -14.25 8.82
N LYS A 197 -3.65 -14.00 8.74
CA LYS A 197 -4.58 -14.03 9.90
C LYS A 197 -4.52 -15.33 10.67
N ASP A 198 -4.46 -16.46 9.98
CA ASP A 198 -4.41 -17.75 10.65
C ASP A 198 -3.17 -17.88 11.54
N ARG A 199 -2.03 -17.40 11.08
CA ARG A 199 -0.76 -17.42 11.85
C ARG A 199 -0.77 -16.40 12.97
N THR A 200 -1.16 -15.18 12.69
CA THR A 200 -1.15 -14.09 13.69
C THR A 200 -2.14 -14.33 14.83
N TYR A 201 -3.26 -15.03 14.57
CA TYR A 201 -4.28 -15.34 15.59
C TYR A 201 -4.09 -16.68 16.29
N CYS A 202 -3.50 -17.67 15.60
CA CYS A 202 -3.55 -19.05 16.07
C CYS A 202 -2.17 -19.64 16.41
N CYS A 203 -1.08 -19.10 15.94
CA CYS A 203 0.24 -19.57 16.36
C CYS A 203 0.65 -19.00 17.72
N ALA A 204 1.61 -19.63 18.37
CA ALA A 204 2.20 -19.13 19.61
C ALA A 204 2.81 -17.74 19.42
N ALA A 205 2.77 -16.89 20.42
CA ALA A 205 3.23 -15.51 20.34
C ALA A 205 4.71 -15.39 19.89
N THR A 206 5.53 -16.34 20.31
CA THR A 206 6.99 -16.37 20.02
C THR A 206 7.35 -17.28 18.84
N SER A 207 6.37 -17.88 18.16
CA SER A 207 6.67 -18.81 17.06
C SER A 207 7.24 -18.06 15.84
N VAL A 208 8.13 -18.74 15.11
CA VAL A 208 8.74 -18.19 13.89
C VAL A 208 7.69 -17.86 12.85
N GLU A 209 6.65 -18.68 12.71
CA GLU A 209 5.55 -18.50 11.77
C GLU A 209 4.78 -17.19 12.01
N ARG A 210 4.51 -16.86 13.29
CA ARG A 210 3.86 -15.61 13.66
C ARG A 210 4.81 -14.43 13.50
N ARG A 211 6.04 -14.54 14.02
CA ARG A 211 7.04 -13.48 13.96
C ARG A 211 7.46 -13.16 12.53
N SER A 212 7.54 -14.17 11.63
CA SER A 212 7.78 -13.96 10.20
C SER A 212 6.71 -13.04 9.58
N ALA A 213 5.43 -13.35 9.79
CA ALA A 213 4.35 -12.50 9.31
C ALA A 213 4.42 -11.08 9.91
N GLN A 214 4.62 -10.96 11.23
CA GLN A 214 4.69 -9.66 11.91
C GLN A 214 5.89 -8.83 11.46
N THR A 215 7.05 -9.44 11.19
CA THR A 215 8.23 -8.76 10.63
C THR A 215 7.87 -8.09 9.30
N VAL A 216 7.22 -8.81 8.39
CA VAL A 216 6.84 -8.25 7.08
C VAL A 216 5.69 -7.25 7.19
N LEU A 217 4.71 -7.47 8.08
CA LEU A 217 3.66 -6.48 8.34
C LEU A 217 4.22 -5.18 8.93
N ALA A 218 5.26 -5.23 9.76
CA ALA A 218 5.94 -4.05 10.29
C ALA A 218 6.67 -3.27 9.19
N GLU A 219 7.36 -3.96 8.28
CA GLU A 219 8.00 -3.35 7.11
C GLU A 219 6.97 -2.69 6.17
N ILE A 220 5.84 -3.37 5.90
CA ILE A 220 4.74 -2.82 5.11
C ILE A 220 4.14 -1.57 5.79
N LEU A 221 3.94 -1.61 7.10
CA LEU A 221 3.44 -0.47 7.87
C LEU A 221 4.40 0.72 7.79
N SER A 222 5.70 0.47 7.96
CA SER A 222 6.75 1.50 7.85
C SER A 222 6.77 2.10 6.44
N MET A 223 6.82 1.28 5.39
CA MET A 223 6.77 1.75 4.01
C MET A 223 5.53 2.61 3.73
N LEU A 224 4.33 2.11 4.08
CA LEU A 224 3.09 2.86 3.83
C LEU A 224 3.03 4.18 4.61
N LEU A 225 3.57 4.21 5.83
CA LEU A 225 3.66 5.42 6.64
C LEU A 225 4.51 6.49 5.93
N HIS A 226 5.69 6.13 5.46
CA HIS A 226 6.61 7.05 4.79
C HIS A 226 6.09 7.47 3.42
N ASP A 227 5.62 6.51 2.61
CA ASP A 227 5.15 6.76 1.25
C ASP A 227 3.86 7.59 1.21
N LEU A 228 2.98 7.43 2.20
CA LEU A 228 1.73 8.18 2.29
C LEU A 228 1.85 9.49 3.09
N GLN A 229 2.90 9.67 3.88
CA GLN A 229 3.06 10.86 4.72
C GLN A 229 2.99 12.17 3.92
N PRO A 230 3.61 12.33 2.74
CA PRO A 230 3.49 13.57 1.98
C PRO A 230 2.05 13.86 1.51
N ILE A 231 1.18 12.85 1.47
CA ILE A 231 -0.22 12.96 1.02
C ILE A 231 -1.18 12.97 2.21
N LEU A 232 -1.13 11.95 3.07
CA LEU A 232 -2.01 11.75 4.23
C LEU A 232 -1.34 12.19 5.54
N ALA A 233 -0.87 13.45 5.58
CA ALA A 233 -0.01 13.97 6.63
C ALA A 233 -0.60 13.81 8.04
N PHE A 234 -1.89 14.09 8.23
CA PHE A 234 -2.55 14.00 9.54
C PHE A 234 -2.80 12.55 9.95
N THR A 235 -3.18 11.70 9.01
CA THR A 235 -3.40 10.28 9.25
C THR A 235 -2.08 9.58 9.60
N CYS A 236 -1.00 9.88 8.89
CA CYS A 236 0.33 9.31 9.17
C CYS A 236 0.87 9.78 10.54
N ASP A 237 0.60 11.01 10.93
CA ASP A 237 0.95 11.53 12.26
C ASP A 237 0.17 10.80 13.37
N GLU A 238 -1.12 10.52 13.15
CA GLU A 238 -1.93 9.67 14.04
C GLU A 238 -1.35 8.25 14.13
N VAL A 239 -1.02 7.63 13.00
CA VAL A 239 -0.43 6.28 12.94
C VAL A 239 0.89 6.22 13.71
N LEU A 240 1.80 7.20 13.50
CA LEU A 240 3.08 7.28 14.22
C LEU A 240 2.88 7.24 15.75
N GLY A 241 1.82 7.88 16.24
CA GLY A 241 1.48 7.90 17.67
C GLY A 241 1.17 6.52 18.28
N TYR A 242 0.80 5.52 17.46
CA TYR A 242 0.50 4.14 17.88
C TYR A 242 1.68 3.17 17.69
N LEU A 243 2.76 3.59 17.02
CA LEU A 243 3.92 2.72 16.81
C LEU A 243 4.74 2.54 18.10
N PRO A 244 5.46 1.41 18.25
CA PRO A 244 6.48 1.28 19.27
C PRO A 244 7.61 2.30 19.05
N GLU A 245 8.32 2.64 20.11
CA GLU A 245 9.39 3.66 20.05
C GLU A 245 10.48 3.32 19.04
N SER A 246 10.80 2.04 18.89
CA SER A 246 11.78 1.52 17.92
C SER A 246 11.47 1.84 16.47
N MET A 247 10.17 2.04 16.12
CA MET A 247 9.71 2.38 14.77
C MET A 247 9.50 3.88 14.55
N ARG A 248 9.70 4.72 15.58
CA ARG A 248 9.47 6.17 15.46
C ARG A 248 10.71 6.96 15.05
N GLU A 249 11.87 6.31 14.94
CA GLU A 249 13.16 6.95 14.61
C GLU A 249 13.49 8.16 15.52
N GLY A 250 12.99 8.15 16.76
CA GLY A 250 13.10 9.27 17.69
C GLY A 250 12.27 10.50 17.31
N GLN A 251 11.38 10.40 16.32
CA GLN A 251 10.59 11.53 15.83
C GLN A 251 9.22 11.61 16.52
N LYS A 252 8.79 12.84 16.72
CA LYS A 252 7.46 13.16 17.26
C LYS A 252 6.38 13.29 16.17
N TYR A 253 6.76 13.68 14.98
CA TYR A 253 5.87 13.93 13.85
C TYR A 253 6.30 13.11 12.64
N ALA A 254 5.36 12.52 11.95
CA ALA A 254 5.61 11.71 10.77
C ALA A 254 6.33 12.49 9.63
N ALA A 255 6.10 13.80 9.55
CA ALA A 255 6.77 14.69 8.60
C ALA A 255 8.29 14.85 8.83
N LEU A 256 8.80 14.39 9.97
CA LEU A 256 10.24 14.46 10.33
C LEU A 256 10.94 13.11 10.17
N LEU A 257 10.23 12.05 9.80
CA LEU A 257 10.84 10.78 9.45
C LEU A 257 11.74 10.94 8.23
N ASP A 258 12.86 10.24 8.23
CA ASP A 258 13.71 10.14 7.05
C ASP A 258 13.01 9.35 5.93
N TRP A 259 13.53 9.41 4.69
CA TRP A 259 12.94 8.63 3.61
C TRP A 259 13.12 7.13 3.87
N TYR A 260 12.08 6.34 3.62
CA TYR A 260 12.12 4.90 3.83
C TYR A 260 13.16 4.23 2.95
N HIS A 261 13.92 3.33 3.52
CA HIS A 261 14.88 2.50 2.80
C HIS A 261 14.41 1.06 2.79
N ALA A 262 14.01 0.59 1.61
CA ALA A 262 13.55 -0.77 1.46
C ALA A 262 14.63 -1.79 1.88
N PRO A 263 14.25 -2.86 2.62
CA PRO A 263 15.21 -3.87 3.08
C PRO A 263 15.76 -4.76 1.96
N MET A 264 15.20 -4.64 0.76
CA MET A 264 15.58 -5.40 -0.43
C MET A 264 15.67 -4.46 -1.63
N SER A 265 16.71 -4.60 -2.44
CA SER A 265 16.85 -3.83 -3.68
C SER A 265 15.78 -4.21 -4.71
N ALA A 266 15.48 -3.32 -5.66
CA ALA A 266 14.55 -3.60 -6.75
C ALA A 266 14.97 -4.83 -7.59
N GLU A 267 16.28 -5.08 -7.75
CA GLU A 267 16.81 -6.24 -8.48
C GLU A 267 16.54 -7.55 -7.72
N GLU A 268 16.73 -7.57 -6.40
CA GLU A 268 16.44 -8.74 -5.57
C GLU A 268 14.92 -8.99 -5.53
N ALA A 269 14.11 -7.96 -5.37
CA ALA A 269 12.66 -8.05 -5.41
C ALA A 269 12.16 -8.64 -6.75
N ALA A 270 12.74 -8.24 -7.86
CA ALA A 270 12.36 -8.74 -9.19
C ALA A 270 12.60 -10.26 -9.36
N LYS A 271 13.50 -10.85 -8.61
CA LYS A 271 13.76 -12.32 -8.66
C LYS A 271 12.61 -13.13 -8.05
N LEU A 272 11.89 -12.57 -7.07
CA LEU A 272 10.78 -13.22 -6.37
C LEU A 272 9.40 -12.89 -7.00
N ALA A 273 9.31 -11.84 -7.83
CA ALA A 273 8.06 -11.43 -8.42
C ALA A 273 7.31 -12.55 -9.19
N PRO A 274 7.98 -13.42 -9.99
CA PRO A 274 7.29 -14.50 -10.71
C PRO A 274 6.59 -15.49 -9.79
N ALA A 275 7.09 -15.69 -8.57
CA ALA A 275 6.47 -16.59 -7.60
C ALA A 275 5.14 -16.06 -7.07
N TRP A 276 5.06 -14.75 -6.81
CA TRP A 276 3.79 -14.13 -6.42
C TRP A 276 2.76 -14.22 -7.54
N ASP A 277 3.14 -13.82 -8.75
CA ASP A 277 2.24 -13.82 -9.90
C ASP A 277 1.73 -15.25 -10.21
N ALA A 278 2.59 -16.25 -10.10
CA ALA A 278 2.22 -17.66 -10.27
C ALA A 278 1.29 -18.16 -9.15
N ALA A 279 1.57 -17.81 -7.89
CA ALA A 279 0.73 -18.18 -6.75
C ALA A 279 -0.66 -17.53 -6.83
N ASP A 280 -0.74 -16.28 -7.29
CA ASP A 280 -2.00 -15.54 -7.44
C ASP A 280 -2.85 -16.14 -8.57
N LEU A 281 -2.26 -16.54 -9.69
CA LEU A 281 -2.94 -17.30 -10.76
C LEU A 281 -3.56 -18.60 -10.24
N VAL A 282 -2.83 -19.36 -9.43
CA VAL A 282 -3.35 -20.59 -8.79
C VAL A 282 -4.48 -20.25 -7.82
N ARG A 283 -4.32 -19.22 -6.99
CA ARG A 283 -5.34 -18.76 -6.05
C ARG A 283 -6.63 -18.34 -6.76
N ASP A 284 -6.54 -17.64 -7.87
CA ASP A 284 -7.71 -17.24 -8.65
C ASP A 284 -8.47 -18.44 -9.22
N ALA A 285 -7.76 -19.46 -9.72
CA ALA A 285 -8.39 -20.71 -10.16
C ALA A 285 -9.08 -21.42 -9.00
N VAL A 286 -8.45 -21.48 -7.84
CA VAL A 286 -9.03 -22.05 -6.61
C VAL A 286 -10.28 -21.29 -6.18
N LYS A 287 -10.25 -19.94 -6.15
CA LYS A 287 -11.42 -19.11 -5.82
C LYS A 287 -12.60 -19.36 -6.77
N LYS A 288 -12.35 -19.38 -8.09
CA LYS A 288 -13.38 -19.69 -9.10
C LYS A 288 -14.02 -21.06 -8.87
N ALA A 289 -13.21 -22.06 -8.52
CA ALA A 289 -13.72 -23.40 -8.26
C ALA A 289 -14.49 -23.51 -6.92
N LEU A 290 -14.13 -22.69 -5.92
CA LEU A 290 -14.81 -22.64 -4.62
C LEU A 290 -16.20 -21.96 -4.69
N GLU A 291 -16.38 -20.96 -5.56
CA GLU A 291 -17.64 -20.20 -5.65
C GLU A 291 -18.90 -21.07 -5.75
N PRO A 292 -19.03 -22.03 -6.70
CA PRO A 292 -20.22 -22.87 -6.80
C PRO A 292 -20.40 -23.80 -5.60
N VAL A 293 -19.33 -24.29 -4.99
CA VAL A 293 -19.36 -25.21 -3.86
C VAL A 293 -19.86 -24.51 -2.60
N LEU A 294 -19.40 -23.27 -2.38
CA LEU A 294 -19.87 -22.39 -1.30
C LEU A 294 -21.32 -21.94 -1.53
N ALA A 295 -21.70 -21.59 -2.77
CA ALA A 295 -23.06 -21.19 -3.11
C ALA A 295 -24.08 -22.34 -2.87
N GLN A 296 -23.70 -23.59 -3.16
CA GLN A 296 -24.50 -24.79 -2.90
C GLN A 296 -24.46 -25.23 -1.43
N LYS A 297 -23.66 -24.55 -0.58
CA LYS A 297 -23.47 -24.89 0.84
C LYS A 297 -22.95 -26.31 1.09
N THR A 298 -22.23 -26.89 0.15
CA THR A 298 -21.53 -28.18 0.30
C THR A 298 -20.44 -28.07 1.37
N ILE A 299 -19.78 -26.91 1.41
CA ILE A 299 -18.90 -26.46 2.49
C ILE A 299 -19.37 -25.08 2.98
N ALA A 300 -19.11 -24.77 4.25
CA ALA A 300 -19.46 -23.47 4.82
C ALA A 300 -18.35 -22.43 4.64
N LYS A 301 -17.10 -22.86 4.58
CA LYS A 301 -15.90 -22.01 4.44
C LYS A 301 -14.83 -22.70 3.60
N SER A 302 -13.94 -21.91 3.00
CA SER A 302 -12.82 -22.40 2.17
C SER A 302 -11.89 -23.37 2.93
N GLN A 303 -11.68 -23.17 4.23
CA GLN A 303 -10.87 -24.06 5.08
C GLN A 303 -11.43 -25.49 5.20
N GLU A 304 -12.63 -25.76 4.70
CA GLU A 304 -13.25 -27.10 4.64
C GLU A 304 -13.03 -27.78 3.29
N ALA A 305 -12.26 -27.15 2.38
CA ALA A 305 -11.96 -27.65 1.04
C ALA A 305 -10.55 -28.23 0.93
N ARG A 306 -10.42 -29.36 0.22
CA ARG A 306 -9.17 -29.82 -0.39
C ARG A 306 -9.27 -29.56 -1.90
N VAL A 307 -8.20 -29.06 -2.51
CA VAL A 307 -8.24 -28.63 -3.91
C VAL A 307 -7.12 -29.28 -4.69
N SER A 308 -7.46 -29.94 -5.80
CA SER A 308 -6.50 -30.41 -6.79
C SER A 308 -6.37 -29.38 -7.90
N VAL A 309 -5.16 -28.95 -8.21
CA VAL A 309 -4.88 -27.93 -9.23
C VAL A 309 -3.91 -28.49 -10.27
N VAL A 310 -4.33 -28.42 -11.54
CA VAL A 310 -3.47 -28.66 -12.69
C VAL A 310 -3.10 -27.31 -13.29
N ALA A 311 -1.81 -27.02 -13.44
CA ALA A 311 -1.32 -25.74 -13.94
C ALA A 311 -0.19 -25.92 -14.95
N PRO A 312 0.12 -24.90 -15.78
CA PRO A 312 1.29 -24.93 -16.65
C PRO A 312 2.57 -25.18 -15.85
N GLU A 313 3.52 -25.93 -16.44
CA GLU A 313 4.77 -26.31 -15.76
C GLU A 313 5.52 -25.09 -15.18
N ALA A 314 5.60 -23.99 -15.94
CA ALA A 314 6.26 -22.76 -15.48
C ALA A 314 5.62 -22.16 -14.21
N VAL A 315 4.30 -22.26 -14.07
CA VAL A 315 3.57 -21.80 -12.87
C VAL A 315 3.90 -22.68 -11.68
N VAL A 316 3.88 -24.01 -11.88
CA VAL A 316 4.19 -24.98 -10.82
C VAL A 316 5.65 -24.85 -10.36
N GLU A 317 6.59 -24.67 -11.28
CA GLU A 317 8.01 -24.45 -10.97
C GLU A 317 8.24 -23.14 -10.21
N ALA A 318 7.61 -22.05 -10.62
CA ALA A 318 7.72 -20.76 -9.96
C ALA A 318 7.23 -20.82 -8.50
N VAL A 319 6.08 -21.47 -8.24
CA VAL A 319 5.56 -21.66 -6.88
C VAL A 319 6.47 -22.58 -6.05
N LYS A 320 6.89 -23.71 -6.60
CA LYS A 320 7.71 -24.70 -5.87
C LYS A 320 9.12 -24.20 -5.59
N SER A 321 9.74 -23.44 -6.52
CA SER A 321 11.09 -22.91 -6.34
C SER A 321 11.23 -21.95 -5.16
N CYS A 322 10.15 -21.22 -4.85
CA CYS A 322 10.08 -20.30 -3.70
C CYS A 322 9.57 -20.98 -2.42
N GLY A 323 9.01 -22.20 -2.51
CA GLY A 323 8.51 -22.93 -1.34
C GLY A 323 7.21 -22.39 -0.74
N ILE A 324 6.39 -21.68 -1.53
CA ILE A 324 5.09 -21.15 -1.06
C ILE A 324 4.15 -22.31 -0.74
N ASP A 325 3.60 -22.34 0.48
CA ASP A 325 2.50 -23.23 0.86
C ASP A 325 1.20 -22.74 0.22
N MET A 326 0.76 -23.43 -0.81
CA MET A 326 -0.46 -23.06 -1.53
C MET A 326 -1.74 -23.30 -0.73
N ALA A 327 -1.74 -24.21 0.25
CA ALA A 327 -2.90 -24.41 1.13
C ALA A 327 -3.10 -23.17 2.02
N GLU A 328 -2.02 -22.65 2.59
CA GLU A 328 -2.03 -21.38 3.32
C GLU A 328 -2.40 -20.21 2.41
N PHE A 329 -1.74 -20.08 1.26
CA PHE A 329 -1.95 -18.95 0.33
C PHE A 329 -3.38 -18.90 -0.23
N CYS A 330 -4.01 -20.07 -0.46
CA CYS A 330 -5.40 -20.16 -0.91
C CYS A 330 -6.43 -20.20 0.23
N ILE A 331 -5.97 -20.32 1.48
CA ILE A 331 -6.82 -20.43 2.70
C ILE A 331 -7.77 -21.62 2.58
N VAL A 332 -7.21 -22.81 2.31
CA VAL A 332 -7.93 -24.09 2.20
C VAL A 332 -7.23 -25.17 3.05
N ALA A 333 -7.89 -26.30 3.29
CA ALA A 333 -7.34 -27.41 4.08
C ALA A 333 -6.11 -28.08 3.41
N GLY A 334 -6.04 -28.06 2.08
CA GLY A 334 -4.93 -28.60 1.32
C GLY A 334 -5.01 -28.29 -0.17
N VAL A 335 -3.85 -28.18 -0.81
CA VAL A 335 -3.71 -28.02 -2.28
C VAL A 335 -2.75 -29.06 -2.82
N ASP A 336 -3.21 -29.80 -3.82
CA ASP A 336 -2.37 -30.73 -4.61
C ASP A 336 -2.10 -30.06 -5.96
N LEU A 337 -0.92 -29.42 -6.11
CA LEU A 337 -0.51 -28.68 -7.30
C LEU A 337 0.39 -29.55 -8.19
N VAL A 338 -0.06 -29.83 -9.41
CA VAL A 338 0.65 -30.64 -10.40
C VAL A 338 0.74 -29.93 -11.76
N ALA A 339 1.82 -30.21 -12.49
CA ALA A 339 2.00 -29.73 -13.86
C ALA A 339 1.13 -30.53 -14.83
N GLY A 340 0.58 -29.84 -15.86
CA GLY A 340 -0.19 -30.45 -16.93
C GLY A 340 -0.25 -29.61 -18.19
N GLU A 341 -0.73 -30.20 -19.28
CA GLU A 341 -0.90 -29.53 -20.58
C GLU A 341 -2.15 -28.65 -20.57
N VAL A 342 -2.10 -27.54 -19.85
CA VAL A 342 -3.19 -26.55 -19.74
C VAL A 342 -2.63 -25.14 -20.00
N GLU A 343 -3.45 -24.24 -20.56
CA GLU A 343 -3.04 -22.85 -20.79
C GLU A 343 -3.11 -22.02 -19.51
N GLU A 344 -4.11 -22.31 -18.65
CA GLU A 344 -4.34 -21.62 -17.38
C GLU A 344 -4.57 -22.65 -16.25
N PRO A 345 -4.29 -22.30 -14.97
CA PRO A 345 -4.57 -23.19 -13.86
C PRO A 345 -6.05 -23.60 -13.80
N GLN A 346 -6.29 -24.90 -13.58
CA GLN A 346 -7.62 -25.49 -13.42
C GLN A 346 -7.71 -26.18 -12.08
N ALA A 347 -8.77 -25.90 -11.31
CA ALA A 347 -8.96 -26.39 -9.97
C ALA A 347 -10.22 -27.24 -9.83
N GLN A 348 -10.14 -28.30 -9.03
CA GLN A 348 -11.26 -29.14 -8.60
C GLN A 348 -11.30 -29.17 -7.08
N VAL A 349 -12.52 -29.00 -6.52
CA VAL A 349 -12.73 -28.88 -5.08
C VAL A 349 -13.41 -30.13 -4.56
N GLU A 350 -12.85 -30.66 -3.46
CA GLU A 350 -13.42 -31.76 -2.67
C GLU A 350 -13.58 -31.30 -1.22
N VAL A 351 -14.49 -31.94 -0.49
CA VAL A 351 -14.64 -31.71 0.97
C VAL A 351 -13.43 -32.33 1.67
N ALA A 352 -12.73 -31.54 2.49
CA ALA A 352 -11.58 -32.02 3.22
C ALA A 352 -11.99 -33.09 4.24
N GLN A 353 -11.15 -34.13 4.38
CA GLN A 353 -11.32 -35.17 5.38
C GLN A 353 -10.68 -34.75 6.71
N GLY A 354 -11.35 -35.07 7.82
CA GLY A 354 -10.90 -34.73 9.17
C GLY A 354 -11.94 -33.93 9.92
N ASP A 355 -11.56 -33.44 11.08
CA ASP A 355 -12.44 -32.67 11.98
C ASP A 355 -12.02 -31.18 11.99
N LYS A 356 -13.00 -30.32 12.19
CA LYS A 356 -12.77 -28.89 12.27
C LYS A 356 -12.21 -28.50 13.63
N CYS A 357 -10.98 -27.97 13.65
CA CYS A 357 -10.39 -27.43 14.87
C CYS A 357 -11.20 -26.21 15.36
N PRO A 358 -11.70 -26.19 16.61
CA PRO A 358 -12.55 -25.10 17.11
C PRO A 358 -11.79 -23.78 17.30
N ARG A 359 -10.44 -23.80 17.34
CA ARG A 359 -9.63 -22.60 17.51
C ARG A 359 -9.24 -21.97 16.17
N CYS A 360 -8.62 -22.70 15.24
CA CYS A 360 -8.17 -22.15 13.95
C CYS A 360 -9.15 -22.39 12.80
N TRP A 361 -10.20 -23.19 13.02
CA TRP A 361 -11.24 -23.55 12.05
C TRP A 361 -10.79 -24.35 10.82
N ASN A 362 -9.50 -24.68 10.73
CA ASN A 362 -9.00 -25.57 9.70
C ASN A 362 -9.45 -27.01 9.95
N VAL A 363 -9.73 -27.76 8.88
CA VAL A 363 -10.02 -29.19 8.94
C VAL A 363 -8.71 -29.97 8.99
N ARG A 364 -8.47 -30.69 10.10
CA ARG A 364 -7.23 -31.44 10.38
C ARG A 364 -7.53 -32.62 11.31
N THR A 365 -6.56 -33.51 11.50
CA THR A 365 -6.60 -34.48 12.60
C THR A 365 -6.50 -33.72 13.92
N LEU A 366 -7.37 -34.04 14.87
CA LEU A 366 -7.40 -33.43 16.20
C LEU A 366 -6.67 -34.32 17.24
N CYS A 367 -6.06 -33.67 18.23
CA CYS A 367 -5.51 -34.29 19.44
C CYS A 367 -6.65 -34.68 20.42
N GLU A 368 -6.30 -35.33 21.54
CA GLU A 368 -7.26 -35.77 22.57
C GLU A 368 -8.05 -34.62 23.21
N ASP A 369 -7.49 -33.43 23.24
CA ASP A 369 -8.12 -32.18 23.73
C ASP A 369 -9.11 -31.55 22.72
N GLY A 370 -9.24 -32.14 21.54
CA GLY A 370 -10.09 -31.62 20.46
C GLY A 370 -9.50 -30.49 19.64
N LEU A 371 -8.24 -30.15 19.82
CA LEU A 371 -7.50 -29.14 19.01
C LEU A 371 -6.62 -29.83 17.96
N CYS A 372 -6.29 -29.14 16.87
CA CYS A 372 -5.24 -29.61 15.98
C CYS A 372 -3.87 -29.43 16.64
N GLN A 373 -2.86 -30.22 16.21
CA GLN A 373 -1.51 -30.24 16.80
C GLN A 373 -0.92 -28.84 16.99
N ARG A 374 -0.99 -27.98 15.97
CA ARG A 374 -0.50 -26.60 16.04
C ARG A 374 -1.19 -25.78 17.13
N CYS A 375 -2.52 -25.89 17.23
CA CYS A 375 -3.27 -25.14 18.23
C CYS A 375 -3.07 -25.68 19.65
N HIS A 376 -2.86 -26.97 19.80
CA HIS A 376 -2.47 -27.62 21.04
C HIS A 376 -1.11 -27.09 21.53
N GLU A 377 -0.08 -27.19 20.70
CA GLU A 377 1.28 -26.68 21.01
C GLU A 377 1.29 -25.15 21.31
N ALA A 378 0.48 -24.37 20.59
CA ALA A 378 0.38 -22.92 20.84
C ALA A 378 -0.27 -22.54 22.16
N LEU A 379 -0.95 -23.46 22.85
CA LEU A 379 -1.54 -23.22 24.17
C LEU A 379 -0.71 -23.82 25.31
N GLU A 380 0.20 -24.74 25.02
CA GLU A 380 1.10 -25.34 26.02
C GLU A 380 2.40 -24.50 26.22
N GLY A 381 2.81 -23.69 25.25
CA GLY A 381 4.01 -22.83 25.26
C GLY A 381 3.67 -21.38 25.40
#